data_38ad00eb5a880b5c816ee6dbd4e33079
#
_entry.id   38ad00eb5a880b5c816ee6dbd4e33079
#
_cell.length_a   1.000
_cell.length_b   1.000
_cell.length_c   1.000
_cell.angle_alpha   90.00
_cell.angle_beta   90.00
_cell.angle_gamma   90.00
#
_symmetry.space_group_name_H-M   'P 1'
#
loop_
_entity.id
_entity.type
_entity.pdbx_description
1 polymer ?
#
loop_
_entity_poly.entity_id
_entity_poly.type
_entity_poly.pdbx_seq_one_letter_code
_entity_poly.pdbx_strand_id
1 'polypeptide(L)'
;MNYTEILDIEQWQQILALSNEHPIVVLKHSTTCPISAAAYREFTSEALQNAYLVKVIEHRDVSNEIAKDLQVQHASPQVIVIKDGQATWQAT
;
A
#
# COMPACT_ATOMS: atom_id res chain seq x y z
N MET A 1 3.10 -16.10 -0.68
CA MET A 1 2.45 -14.96 -0.01
C MET A 1 1.52 -14.30 -1.00
N ASN A 2 0.51 -13.62 -0.49
CA ASN A 2 -0.55 -13.06 -1.32
C ASN A 2 -0.33 -11.58 -1.66
N TYR A 3 0.89 -11.07 -1.53
CA TYR A 3 1.20 -9.67 -1.85
C TYR A 3 2.61 -9.54 -2.45
N THR A 4 2.82 -8.41 -3.13
CA THR A 4 4.13 -8.01 -3.63
C THR A 4 4.62 -6.81 -2.83
N GLU A 5 5.86 -6.85 -2.37
CA GLU A 5 6.45 -5.74 -1.63
C GLU A 5 6.95 -4.67 -2.58
N ILE A 6 6.66 -3.39 -2.27
CA ILE A 6 7.11 -2.25 -3.06
C ILE A 6 8.43 -1.77 -2.48
N LEU A 7 9.49 -1.80 -3.29
CA LEU A 7 10.85 -1.55 -2.82
C LEU A 7 11.43 -0.22 -3.28
N ASP A 8 10.89 0.38 -4.34
CA ASP A 8 11.39 1.65 -4.85
C ASP A 8 10.29 2.44 -5.58
N ILE A 9 10.60 3.69 -5.89
CA ILE A 9 9.63 4.60 -6.50
C ILE A 9 9.30 4.18 -7.93
N GLU A 10 10.26 3.66 -8.68
CA GLU A 10 10.00 3.20 -10.05
C GLU A 10 9.00 2.05 -10.06
N GLN A 11 9.15 1.10 -9.15
CA GLN A 11 8.18 0.00 -9.00
C GLN A 11 6.80 0.55 -8.64
N TRP A 12 6.74 1.52 -7.72
CA TRP A 12 5.48 2.16 -7.35
C TRP A 12 4.80 2.80 -8.57
N GLN A 13 5.56 3.49 -9.41
CA GLN A 13 5.00 4.11 -10.62
C GLN A 13 4.37 3.06 -11.55
N GLN A 14 5.02 1.91 -11.70
CA GLN A 14 4.50 0.82 -12.52
C GLN A 14 3.21 0.25 -11.91
N ILE A 15 3.16 0.09 -10.60
CA ILE A 15 1.99 -0.41 -9.89
C ILE A 15 0.83 0.58 -10.02
N LEU A 16 1.11 1.86 -9.88
CA LEU A 16 0.09 2.90 -10.05
C LEU A 16 -0.53 2.84 -11.45
N ALA A 17 0.29 2.60 -12.48
CA ALA A 17 -0.19 2.44 -13.85
C ALA A 17 -1.11 1.23 -14.01
N LEU A 18 -0.83 0.13 -13.29
CA LEU A 18 -1.69 -1.06 -13.32
C LEU A 18 -3.09 -0.78 -12.79
N SER A 19 -3.26 0.23 -11.95
CA SER A 19 -4.56 0.59 -11.41
C SER A 19 -5.53 1.11 -12.48
N ASN A 20 -5.03 1.42 -13.67
CA ASN A 20 -5.88 1.76 -14.82
C ASN A 20 -6.57 0.54 -15.40
N GLU A 21 -6.02 -0.65 -15.17
CA GLU A 21 -6.57 -1.89 -15.73
C GLU A 21 -7.47 -2.61 -14.73
N HIS A 22 -7.13 -2.57 -13.43
CA HIS A 22 -7.90 -3.23 -12.38
C HIS A 22 -7.60 -2.55 -11.03
N PRO A 23 -8.49 -2.68 -10.06
CA PRO A 23 -8.21 -2.14 -8.73
C PRO A 23 -7.00 -2.84 -8.11
N ILE A 24 -6.21 -2.06 -7.35
CA ILE A 24 -5.10 -2.60 -6.56
C ILE A 24 -5.31 -2.18 -5.11
N VAL A 25 -4.70 -2.93 -4.20
CA VAL A 25 -4.76 -2.62 -2.78
C VAL A 25 -3.34 -2.55 -2.22
N VAL A 26 -3.06 -1.50 -1.45
CA VAL A 26 -1.75 -1.28 -0.84
C VAL A 26 -1.92 -1.19 0.67
N LEU A 27 -1.09 -1.95 1.40
CA LEU A 27 -0.94 -1.81 2.85
C LEU A 27 0.34 -1.06 3.14
N LYS A 28 0.23 0.06 3.86
CA LYS A 28 1.37 0.72 4.48
C LYS A 28 1.58 0.09 5.86
N HIS A 29 2.76 -0.47 6.06
CA HIS A 29 3.05 -1.31 7.23
C HIS A 29 4.29 -0.82 7.97
N SER A 30 4.17 -0.67 9.29
CA SER A 30 5.33 -0.43 10.17
C SER A 30 5.66 -1.74 10.89
N THR A 31 6.85 -2.28 10.62
CA THR A 31 7.25 -3.59 11.19
C THR A 31 7.51 -3.54 12.69
N THR A 32 7.59 -2.35 13.29
CA THR A 32 7.86 -2.18 14.72
C THR A 32 6.62 -1.80 15.53
N CYS A 33 5.46 -1.67 14.88
CA CYS A 33 4.23 -1.22 15.54
C CYS A 33 3.26 -2.40 15.75
N PRO A 34 2.83 -2.67 17.00
CA PRO A 34 1.88 -3.76 17.25
C PRO A 34 0.54 -3.60 16.54
N ILE A 35 0.05 -2.38 16.39
CA ILE A 35 -1.21 -2.11 15.68
C ILE A 35 -1.05 -2.45 14.20
N SER A 36 0.09 -2.08 13.62
CA SER A 36 0.39 -2.40 12.23
C SER A 36 0.58 -3.92 12.04
N ALA A 37 1.14 -4.61 13.03
CA ALA A 37 1.27 -6.07 12.98
C ALA A 37 -0.10 -6.74 12.92
N ALA A 38 -1.09 -6.22 13.66
CA ALA A 38 -2.46 -6.74 13.62
C ALA A 38 -3.08 -6.52 12.25
N ALA A 39 -2.90 -5.33 11.65
CA ALA A 39 -3.37 -5.04 10.30
C ALA A 39 -2.70 -5.96 9.28
N TYR A 40 -1.42 -6.21 9.43
CA TYR A 40 -0.67 -7.12 8.56
C TYR A 40 -1.25 -8.53 8.60
N ARG A 41 -1.58 -9.04 9.80
CA ARG A 41 -2.17 -10.37 9.94
C ARG A 41 -3.51 -10.47 9.22
N GLU A 42 -4.36 -9.46 9.35
CA GLU A 42 -5.64 -9.41 8.63
C GLU A 42 -5.41 -9.36 7.12
N PHE A 43 -4.50 -8.50 6.68
CA PHE A 43 -4.21 -8.32 5.25
C PHE A 43 -3.72 -9.63 4.62
N THR A 44 -2.84 -10.36 5.31
CA THR A 44 -2.27 -11.60 4.77
C THR A 44 -3.18 -12.80 4.97
N SER A 45 -4.20 -12.71 5.80
CA SER A 45 -5.18 -13.79 5.99
C SER A 45 -6.23 -13.82 4.88
N GLU A 46 -6.39 -12.72 4.14
CA GLU A 46 -7.37 -12.63 3.08
C GLU A 46 -6.77 -13.10 1.75
N ALA A 47 -7.62 -13.67 0.89
CA ALA A 47 -7.19 -14.08 -0.46
C ALA A 47 -7.33 -12.90 -1.41
N LEU A 48 -6.52 -11.86 -1.18
CA LEU A 48 -6.56 -10.64 -1.97
C LEU A 48 -5.81 -10.83 -3.30
N GLN A 49 -6.35 -10.24 -4.36
CA GLN A 49 -5.68 -10.13 -5.64
C GLN A 49 -5.11 -8.72 -5.80
N ASN A 50 -3.99 -8.61 -6.52
CA ASN A 50 -3.36 -7.32 -6.81
C ASN A 50 -3.06 -6.56 -5.52
N ALA A 51 -2.49 -7.26 -4.56
CA ALA A 51 -2.17 -6.75 -3.24
C ALA A 51 -0.68 -6.41 -3.15
N TYR A 52 -0.39 -5.25 -2.57
CA TYR A 52 0.96 -4.72 -2.43
C TYR A 52 1.18 -4.23 -1.01
N LEU A 53 2.44 -4.21 -0.59
CA LEU A 53 2.80 -3.78 0.76
C LEU A 53 4.04 -2.89 0.68
N VAL A 54 4.04 -1.78 1.41
CA VAL A 54 5.21 -0.95 1.59
C VAL A 54 5.57 -0.87 3.08
N LYS A 55 6.84 -1.11 3.40
CA LYS A 55 7.37 -0.94 4.75
C LYS A 55 7.75 0.51 4.93
N VAL A 56 6.99 1.23 5.75
CA VAL A 56 7.07 2.70 5.78
C VAL A 56 8.36 3.23 6.39
N ILE A 57 9.00 2.47 7.28
CA ILE A 57 10.27 2.90 7.88
C ILE A 57 11.42 2.64 6.91
N GLU A 58 11.49 1.42 6.37
CA GLU A 58 12.56 0.99 5.47
C GLU A 58 12.49 1.68 4.12
N HIS A 59 11.29 2.02 3.65
CA HIS A 59 11.05 2.64 2.35
C HIS A 59 10.23 3.91 2.48
N ARG A 60 10.75 4.85 3.29
CA ARG A 60 10.07 6.11 3.58
C ARG A 60 9.82 6.93 2.33
N ASP A 61 10.77 6.92 1.40
CA ASP A 61 10.65 7.62 0.13
C ASP A 61 9.45 7.13 -0.69
N VAL A 62 9.25 5.81 -0.74
CA VAL A 62 8.10 5.22 -1.44
C VAL A 62 6.81 5.58 -0.73
N SER A 63 6.78 5.47 0.60
CA SER A 63 5.60 5.80 1.38
C SER A 63 5.17 7.25 1.19
N ASN A 64 6.15 8.17 1.16
CA ASN A 64 5.88 9.59 0.93
C ASN A 64 5.38 9.85 -0.50
N GLU A 65 5.94 9.15 -1.47
CA GLU A 65 5.52 9.30 -2.86
C GLU A 65 4.08 8.81 -3.07
N ILE A 66 3.71 7.72 -2.40
CA ILE A 66 2.32 7.22 -2.43
C ILE A 66 1.35 8.28 -1.90
N ALA A 67 1.68 8.88 -0.75
CA ALA A 67 0.85 9.92 -0.15
C ALA A 67 0.69 11.11 -1.09
N LYS A 68 1.77 11.52 -1.73
CA LYS A 68 1.78 12.64 -2.66
C LYS A 68 0.96 12.34 -3.91
N ASP A 69 1.21 11.19 -4.54
CA ASP A 69 0.57 10.83 -5.81
C ASP A 69 -0.94 10.63 -5.64
N LEU A 70 -1.36 10.07 -4.50
CA LEU A 70 -2.77 9.78 -4.24
C LEU A 70 -3.48 10.91 -3.49
N GLN A 71 -2.74 11.92 -3.02
CA GLN A 71 -3.27 13.01 -2.19
C GLN A 71 -4.00 12.47 -0.96
N VAL A 72 -3.40 11.47 -0.32
CA VAL A 72 -3.92 10.82 0.88
C VAL A 72 -2.93 11.07 2.02
N GLN A 73 -3.40 11.61 3.13
CA GLN A 73 -2.55 11.84 4.29
C GLN A 73 -1.92 10.52 4.75
N HIS A 74 -0.61 10.55 4.97
CA HIS A 74 0.11 9.36 5.43
C HIS A 74 -0.38 8.90 6.80
N ALA A 75 -0.57 7.61 6.93
CA ALA A 75 -0.81 6.94 8.20
C ALA A 75 -0.21 5.53 8.11
N SER A 76 0.00 4.90 9.26
CA SER A 76 0.50 3.52 9.33
C SER A 76 -0.01 2.89 10.63
N PRO A 77 -0.76 1.77 10.53
CA PRO A 77 -1.12 1.07 9.30
C PRO A 77 -2.13 1.87 8.48
N GLN A 78 -2.10 1.66 7.16
CA GLN A 78 -3.09 2.26 6.28
C GLN A 78 -3.30 1.33 5.08
N VAL A 79 -4.56 1.02 4.78
CA VAL A 79 -4.93 0.25 3.59
C VAL A 79 -5.57 1.20 2.59
N ILE A 80 -5.12 1.17 1.35
CA ILE A 80 -5.62 2.05 0.29
C ILE A 80 -6.03 1.19 -0.91
N VAL A 81 -7.26 1.39 -1.39
CA VAL A 81 -7.70 0.80 -2.66
C VAL A 81 -7.56 1.86 -3.74
N ILE A 82 -6.93 1.49 -4.85
CA ILE A 82 -6.56 2.42 -5.91
C ILE A 82 -7.15 1.93 -7.22
N LYS A 83 -7.80 2.84 -7.97
CA LYS A 83 -8.30 2.57 -9.32
C LYS A 83 -8.13 3.83 -10.16
N ASP A 84 -7.66 3.65 -11.40
CA ASP A 84 -7.43 4.77 -12.34
C ASP A 84 -6.53 5.86 -11.74
N GLY A 85 -5.49 5.44 -11.01
CA GLY A 85 -4.49 6.33 -10.44
C GLY A 85 -4.97 7.13 -9.24
N GLN A 86 -6.11 6.78 -8.65
CA GLN A 86 -6.71 7.52 -7.54
C GLN A 86 -7.09 6.58 -6.40
N ALA A 87 -6.97 7.06 -5.17
CA ALA A 87 -7.48 6.35 -4.01
C ALA A 87 -9.01 6.41 -4.04
N THR A 88 -9.64 5.24 -4.09
CA THR A 88 -11.10 5.13 -4.07
C THR A 88 -11.64 4.81 -2.69
N TRP A 89 -10.77 4.33 -1.80
CA TRP A 89 -11.12 4.00 -0.42
C TRP A 89 -9.84 3.88 0.39
N GLN A 90 -9.89 4.27 1.65
CA GLN A 90 -8.76 4.05 2.56
C GLN A 90 -9.25 3.93 4.00
N ALA A 91 -8.47 3.21 4.81
CA ALA A 91 -8.72 3.05 6.24
C ALA A 91 -7.39 2.98 6.99
N THR A 92 -7.42 3.39 8.23
CA THR A 92 -6.25 3.37 9.13
C THR A 92 -6.51 2.51 10.35
#